data_d6bd994688fdc1999c22816f03dc0f70
#
_entry.id   d6bd994688fdc1999c22816f03dc0f70
#
_cell.length_a   1.000
_cell.length_b   1.000
_cell.length_c   1.000
_cell.angle_alpha   90.00
_cell.angle_beta   90.00
_cell.angle_gamma   90.00
#
_symmetry.space_group_name_H-M   'P 1'
#
loop_
_entity.id
_entity.type
_entity.pdbx_description
1 polymer ?
#
loop_
_entity_poly.entity_id
_entity_poly.type
_entity_poly.pdbx_seq_one_letter_code
_entity_poly.pdbx_strand_id
1 'polypeptide(L)'
;MAGVMDLIRKMRSPETKLVLEAIAELRARGWLEDGSLRGVMLCHAHLEGSDLYKASLREVDLHQAHLEGADLSLADLGSAKITRACLRGANLSQTSLAGADLFKADLNDARNVTDEQLTQAKRLCFATMPDGTPYNGRFNLAGDIDLARWGKVDPGDPAAMAYFLGVSLEGYLRGQGKPELAREIPA
;
A
#
# COMPACT_ATOMS: atom_id res chain seq x y z
N MET A 1 3.86 31.54 13.95
CA MET A 1 3.93 30.07 14.06
C MET A 1 3.20 29.49 12.88
N ALA A 2 3.78 28.48 12.20
CA ALA A 2 3.12 27.85 11.06
C ALA A 2 1.84 27.14 11.51
N GLY A 3 0.75 27.29 10.75
CA GLY A 3 -0.47 26.52 10.96
C GLY A 3 -0.35 25.09 10.40
N VAL A 4 -1.30 24.20 10.71
CA VAL A 4 -1.31 22.82 10.18
C VAL A 4 -1.24 22.81 8.64
N MET A 5 -1.95 23.71 7.97
CA MET A 5 -1.94 23.82 6.50
C MET A 5 -0.60 24.23 5.92
N ASP A 6 0.20 25.04 6.64
CA ASP A 6 1.54 25.42 6.20
C ASP A 6 2.49 24.22 6.27
N LEU A 7 2.35 23.37 7.32
CA LEU A 7 3.12 22.16 7.47
C LEU A 7 2.73 21.11 6.43
N ILE A 8 1.43 20.94 6.17
CA ILE A 8 0.95 20.07 5.08
C ILE A 8 1.52 20.52 3.73
N ARG A 9 1.59 21.83 3.48
CA ARG A 9 2.22 22.35 2.25
C ARG A 9 3.70 22.00 2.18
N LYS A 10 4.44 22.07 3.30
CA LYS A 10 5.85 21.65 3.37
C LYS A 10 6.01 20.13 3.16
N MET A 11 5.07 19.29 3.60
CA MET A 11 5.10 17.85 3.32
C MET A 11 5.02 17.52 1.82
N ARG A 12 4.63 18.47 0.98
CA ARG A 12 4.60 18.34 -0.49
C ARG A 12 5.83 18.97 -1.16
N SER A 13 6.84 19.36 -0.39
CA SER A 13 8.11 19.86 -0.93
C SER A 13 8.88 18.75 -1.62
N PRO A 14 9.62 19.04 -2.69
CA PRO A 14 10.58 18.08 -3.25
C PRO A 14 11.84 17.92 -2.36
N GLU A 15 12.01 18.78 -1.37
CA GLU A 15 13.13 18.73 -0.45
C GLU A 15 12.78 17.86 0.78
N THR A 16 13.28 16.63 0.83
CA THR A 16 13.04 15.67 1.93
C THR A 16 13.31 16.29 3.31
N LYS A 17 14.33 17.15 3.43
CA LYS A 17 14.63 17.81 4.70
C LYS A 17 13.46 18.66 5.21
N LEU A 18 12.84 19.47 4.35
CA LEU A 18 11.68 20.29 4.72
C LEU A 18 10.46 19.43 5.08
N VAL A 19 10.32 18.30 4.40
CA VAL A 19 9.26 17.33 4.69
C VAL A 19 9.44 16.74 6.09
N LEU A 20 10.65 16.26 6.41
CA LEU A 20 10.96 15.67 7.72
C LEU A 20 10.81 16.70 8.85
N GLU A 21 11.24 17.95 8.65
CA GLU A 21 11.05 19.04 9.60
C GLU A 21 9.53 19.31 9.83
N ALA A 22 8.73 19.32 8.76
CA ALA A 22 7.28 19.50 8.87
C ALA A 22 6.61 18.36 9.66
N ILE A 23 7.01 17.11 9.40
CA ILE A 23 6.50 15.94 10.13
C ILE A 23 6.87 16.01 11.61
N ALA A 24 8.13 16.36 11.93
CA ALA A 24 8.58 16.53 13.31
C ALA A 24 7.78 17.63 14.04
N GLU A 25 7.48 18.74 13.36
CA GLU A 25 6.67 19.82 13.93
C GLU A 25 5.20 19.41 14.10
N LEU A 26 4.60 18.69 13.13
CA LEU A 26 3.26 18.12 13.26
C LEU A 26 3.18 17.17 14.47
N ARG A 27 4.18 16.30 14.63
CA ARG A 27 4.28 15.39 15.77
C ARG A 27 4.36 16.15 17.09
N ALA A 28 5.27 17.13 17.19
CA ALA A 28 5.45 17.92 18.42
C ALA A 28 4.17 18.65 18.85
N ARG A 29 3.25 18.90 17.93
CA ARG A 29 1.96 19.56 18.18
C ARG A 29 0.79 18.57 18.33
N GLY A 30 1.04 17.27 18.23
CA GLY A 30 0.01 16.23 18.26
C GLY A 30 -0.86 16.13 16.99
N TRP A 31 -0.56 16.89 15.94
CA TRP A 31 -1.36 16.97 14.72
C TRP A 31 -1.15 15.78 13.76
N LEU A 32 -0.20 14.90 14.05
CA LEU A 32 -0.08 13.63 13.34
C LEU A 32 -1.15 12.61 13.74
N GLU A 33 -1.58 12.64 15.00
CA GLU A 33 -2.44 11.61 15.57
C GLU A 33 -3.90 12.03 15.67
N ASP A 34 -4.21 13.33 15.63
CA ASP A 34 -5.53 13.92 15.89
C ASP A 34 -6.50 13.89 14.69
N GLY A 35 -6.04 13.40 13.55
CA GLY A 35 -6.82 13.35 12.30
C GLY A 35 -6.66 14.58 11.40
N SER A 36 -5.81 15.54 11.75
CA SER A 36 -5.53 16.74 10.94
C SER A 36 -5.05 16.41 9.52
N LEU A 37 -4.50 15.20 9.29
CA LEU A 37 -4.04 14.75 7.99
C LEU A 37 -5.07 13.92 7.22
N ARG A 38 -6.28 13.71 7.75
CA ARG A 38 -7.31 12.93 7.06
C ARG A 38 -7.64 13.53 5.69
N GLY A 39 -7.62 12.71 4.65
CA GLY A 39 -7.96 13.10 3.29
C GLY A 39 -6.98 14.08 2.63
N VAL A 40 -5.83 14.35 3.25
CA VAL A 40 -4.82 15.24 2.68
C VAL A 40 -4.23 14.64 1.41
N MET A 41 -3.99 15.46 0.40
CA MET A 41 -3.30 15.05 -0.83
C MET A 41 -1.79 15.16 -0.65
N LEU A 42 -1.11 14.02 -0.63
CA LEU A 42 0.35 13.86 -0.55
C LEU A 42 0.88 13.08 -1.76
N CYS A 43 0.24 13.25 -2.93
CA CYS A 43 0.71 12.62 -4.16
C CYS A 43 2.15 13.03 -4.44
N HIS A 44 3.00 12.05 -4.81
CA HIS A 44 4.42 12.24 -5.10
C HIS A 44 5.24 12.83 -3.94
N ALA A 45 4.72 12.83 -2.71
CA ALA A 45 5.45 13.37 -1.56
C ALA A 45 6.69 12.54 -1.25
N HIS A 46 7.77 13.22 -0.86
CA HIS A 46 9.05 12.64 -0.45
C HIS A 46 9.04 12.37 1.06
N LEU A 47 8.52 11.20 1.44
CA LEU A 47 8.34 10.77 2.83
C LEU A 47 9.36 9.70 3.24
N GLU A 48 10.48 9.60 2.51
CA GLU A 48 11.52 8.60 2.75
C GLU A 48 12.09 8.75 4.17
N GLY A 49 12.15 7.65 4.91
CA GLY A 49 12.67 7.59 6.27
C GLY A 49 11.90 8.41 7.30
N SER A 50 10.69 8.90 6.95
CA SER A 50 9.88 9.71 7.86
C SER A 50 9.36 8.92 9.04
N ASP A 51 9.26 9.59 10.21
CA ASP A 51 8.59 9.07 11.39
C ASP A 51 7.09 9.38 11.33
N LEU A 52 6.31 8.41 10.82
CA LEU A 52 4.86 8.44 10.76
C LEU A 52 4.21 7.46 11.77
N TYR A 53 4.96 7.10 12.82
CA TYR A 53 4.46 6.28 13.91
C TYR A 53 3.15 6.83 14.48
N LYS A 54 2.11 5.99 14.59
CA LYS A 54 0.76 6.35 15.04
C LYS A 54 0.06 7.45 14.22
N ALA A 55 0.55 7.81 13.06
CA ALA A 55 -0.06 8.88 12.27
C ALA A 55 -1.48 8.49 11.82
N SER A 56 -2.43 9.43 11.97
CA SER A 56 -3.79 9.29 11.46
C SER A 56 -3.82 9.75 9.99
N LEU A 57 -3.64 8.79 9.06
CA LEU A 57 -3.53 9.00 7.61
C LEU A 57 -4.74 8.44 6.85
N ARG A 58 -5.91 8.42 7.50
CA ARG A 58 -7.13 7.92 6.85
C ARG A 58 -7.46 8.72 5.61
N GLU A 59 -7.85 7.99 4.55
CA GLU A 59 -8.29 8.60 3.28
C GLU A 59 -7.24 9.48 2.59
N VAL A 60 -5.99 9.53 3.09
CA VAL A 60 -4.90 10.31 2.51
C VAL A 60 -4.62 9.83 1.08
N ASP A 61 -4.29 10.76 0.18
CA ASP A 61 -3.85 10.42 -1.16
C ASP A 61 -2.32 10.42 -1.23
N LEU A 62 -1.74 9.22 -1.21
CA LEU A 62 -0.31 8.93 -1.32
C LEU A 62 0.05 8.35 -2.70
N HIS A 63 -0.72 8.69 -3.73
CA HIS A 63 -0.43 8.23 -5.08
C HIS A 63 1.01 8.56 -5.48
N GLN A 64 1.79 7.55 -5.87
CA GLN A 64 3.21 7.67 -6.24
C GLN A 64 4.09 8.35 -5.16
N ALA A 65 3.70 8.34 -3.90
CA ALA A 65 4.53 8.84 -2.82
C ALA A 65 5.73 7.92 -2.56
N HIS A 66 6.82 8.51 -2.10
CA HIS A 66 8.05 7.85 -1.70
C HIS A 66 8.04 7.66 -0.17
N LEU A 67 7.87 6.43 0.27
CA LEU A 67 7.78 6.03 1.68
C LEU A 67 8.88 5.02 2.05
N GLU A 68 9.97 5.01 1.28
CA GLU A 68 11.06 4.07 1.47
C GLU A 68 11.65 4.20 2.88
N GLY A 69 11.65 3.11 3.62
CA GLY A 69 12.17 3.06 4.98
C GLY A 69 11.39 3.87 6.02
N ALA A 70 10.23 4.45 5.68
CA ALA A 70 9.39 5.18 6.63
C ALA A 70 8.91 4.29 7.78
N ASP A 71 8.76 4.86 8.96
CA ASP A 71 8.10 4.19 10.09
C ASP A 71 6.60 4.52 10.10
N LEU A 72 5.80 3.58 9.63
CA LEU A 72 4.34 3.63 9.61
C LEU A 72 3.72 2.76 10.70
N SER A 73 4.52 2.28 11.65
CA SER A 73 4.01 1.39 12.70
C SER A 73 2.88 2.07 13.50
N LEU A 74 1.81 1.30 13.76
CA LEU A 74 0.56 1.75 14.38
C LEU A 74 -0.17 2.88 13.61
N ALA A 75 0.26 3.27 12.42
CA ALA A 75 -0.43 4.28 11.63
C ALA A 75 -1.79 3.76 11.11
N ASP A 76 -2.75 4.65 10.94
CA ASP A 76 -4.04 4.34 10.33
C ASP A 76 -4.08 4.85 8.88
N LEU A 77 -3.90 3.93 7.93
CA LEU A 77 -4.01 4.15 6.49
C LEU A 77 -5.38 3.71 5.94
N GLY A 78 -6.39 3.67 6.78
CA GLY A 78 -7.73 3.25 6.40
C GLY A 78 -8.26 4.04 5.19
N SER A 79 -8.67 3.34 4.13
CA SER A 79 -9.14 3.91 2.86
C SER A 79 -8.14 4.85 2.16
N ALA A 80 -6.86 4.82 2.53
CA ALA A 80 -5.83 5.61 1.86
C ALA A 80 -5.60 5.15 0.42
N LYS A 81 -5.27 6.08 -0.47
CA LYS A 81 -4.87 5.80 -1.85
C LYS A 81 -3.36 5.68 -1.92
N ILE A 82 -2.84 4.46 -1.86
CA ILE A 82 -1.40 4.16 -1.85
C ILE A 82 -0.97 3.61 -3.22
N THR A 83 -1.70 3.99 -4.26
CA THR A 83 -1.48 3.46 -5.60
C THR A 83 -0.13 3.87 -6.15
N ARG A 84 0.67 2.90 -6.61
CA ARG A 84 2.02 3.10 -7.15
C ARG A 84 3.00 3.76 -6.15
N ALA A 85 2.68 3.79 -4.87
CA ALA A 85 3.63 4.29 -3.86
C ALA A 85 4.77 3.29 -3.64
N CYS A 86 5.95 3.82 -3.29
CA CYS A 86 7.10 3.02 -2.90
C CYS A 86 7.16 2.90 -1.37
N LEU A 87 6.94 1.68 -0.87
CA LEU A 87 6.97 1.34 0.56
C LEU A 87 8.17 0.42 0.88
N ARG A 88 9.20 0.44 0.03
CA ARG A 88 10.35 -0.46 0.19
C ARG A 88 11.01 -0.28 1.56
N GLY A 89 11.14 -1.37 2.30
CA GLY A 89 11.75 -1.35 3.63
C GLY A 89 10.97 -0.58 4.69
N ALA A 90 9.77 -0.05 4.39
CA ALA A 90 8.93 0.62 5.38
C ALA A 90 8.52 -0.32 6.52
N ASN A 91 8.38 0.21 7.72
CA ASN A 91 7.88 -0.53 8.87
C ASN A 91 6.34 -0.40 8.95
N LEU A 92 5.63 -1.50 8.73
CA LEU A 92 4.17 -1.58 8.74
C LEU A 92 3.62 -2.33 9.96
N SER A 93 4.38 -2.40 11.05
CA SER A 93 3.95 -3.10 12.27
C SER A 93 2.62 -2.54 12.78
N GLN A 94 1.59 -3.39 12.84
CA GLN A 94 0.25 -3.02 13.31
C GLN A 94 -0.39 -1.83 12.56
N THR A 95 0.06 -1.53 11.36
CA THR A 95 -0.56 -0.51 10.51
C THR A 95 -1.94 -0.98 10.05
N SER A 96 -2.95 -0.12 10.17
CA SER A 96 -4.27 -0.39 9.60
C SER A 96 -4.25 -0.12 8.09
N LEU A 97 -4.55 -1.15 7.30
CA LEU A 97 -4.70 -1.06 5.84
C LEU A 97 -6.16 -1.24 5.40
N ALA A 98 -7.12 -1.10 6.32
CA ALA A 98 -8.53 -1.37 6.05
C ALA A 98 -9.07 -0.51 4.90
N GLY A 99 -9.41 -1.15 3.78
CA GLY A 99 -9.90 -0.48 2.57
C GLY A 99 -8.85 0.33 1.80
N ALA A 100 -7.57 0.24 2.15
CA ALA A 100 -6.48 0.92 1.44
C ALA A 100 -6.32 0.38 0.01
N ASP A 101 -6.06 1.27 -0.94
CA ASP A 101 -5.80 0.90 -2.34
C ASP A 101 -4.29 0.83 -2.60
N LEU A 102 -3.78 -0.38 -2.68
CA LEU A 102 -2.36 -0.69 -2.90
C LEU A 102 -2.05 -1.09 -4.36
N PHE A 103 -2.90 -0.68 -5.31
CA PHE A 103 -2.68 -0.99 -6.72
C PHE A 103 -1.30 -0.56 -7.20
N LYS A 104 -0.50 -1.52 -7.69
CA LYS A 104 0.89 -1.30 -8.14
C LYS A 104 1.82 -0.71 -7.06
N ALA A 105 1.51 -0.83 -5.78
CA ALA A 105 2.42 -0.42 -4.72
C ALA A 105 3.63 -1.37 -4.65
N ASP A 106 4.78 -0.83 -4.28
CA ASP A 106 6.01 -1.61 -4.07
C ASP A 106 6.24 -1.80 -2.56
N LEU A 107 5.97 -3.01 -2.08
CA LEU A 107 6.16 -3.42 -0.68
C LEU A 107 7.47 -4.20 -0.47
N ASN A 108 8.35 -4.28 -1.48
CA ASN A 108 9.58 -5.08 -1.37
C ASN A 108 10.35 -4.71 -0.08
N ASP A 109 10.79 -5.72 0.67
CA ASP A 109 11.48 -5.55 1.94
C ASP A 109 10.67 -4.79 3.04
N ALA A 110 9.37 -4.53 2.83
CA ALA A 110 8.52 -3.96 3.86
C ALA A 110 8.47 -4.88 5.08
N ARG A 111 8.63 -4.29 6.27
CA ARG A 111 8.82 -5.03 7.51
C ARG A 111 7.55 -5.10 8.34
N ASN A 112 7.38 -6.22 9.05
CA ASN A 112 6.32 -6.40 10.05
C ASN A 112 4.90 -6.25 9.49
N VAL A 113 4.70 -6.46 8.20
CA VAL A 113 3.38 -6.54 7.58
C VAL A 113 2.92 -7.99 7.57
N THR A 114 1.67 -8.24 7.93
CA THR A 114 1.08 -9.58 7.98
C THR A 114 0.04 -9.78 6.87
N ASP A 115 -0.24 -11.04 6.56
CA ASP A 115 -1.30 -11.37 5.61
C ASP A 115 -2.67 -10.87 6.09
N GLU A 116 -2.94 -10.87 7.41
CA GLU A 116 -4.18 -10.34 7.99
C GLU A 116 -4.34 -8.85 7.71
N GLN A 117 -3.26 -8.05 7.76
CA GLN A 117 -3.31 -6.63 7.39
C GLN A 117 -3.59 -6.47 5.89
N LEU A 118 -2.91 -7.26 5.04
CA LEU A 118 -3.07 -7.19 3.58
C LEU A 118 -4.43 -7.66 3.09
N THR A 119 -5.08 -8.63 3.78
CA THR A 119 -6.45 -9.07 3.45
C THR A 119 -7.50 -7.99 3.68
N GLN A 120 -7.21 -6.98 4.49
CA GLN A 120 -8.12 -5.86 4.75
C GLN A 120 -8.03 -4.77 3.67
N ALA A 121 -7.02 -4.82 2.82
CA ALA A 121 -6.87 -3.86 1.72
C ALA A 121 -8.02 -3.99 0.72
N LYS A 122 -8.32 -2.88 0.05
CA LYS A 122 -9.28 -2.88 -1.05
C LYS A 122 -8.75 -3.62 -2.27
N ARG A 123 -7.46 -3.44 -2.59
CA ARG A 123 -6.85 -3.91 -3.82
C ARG A 123 -5.33 -4.02 -3.71
N LEU A 124 -4.77 -5.06 -4.30
CA LEU A 124 -3.32 -5.35 -4.38
C LEU A 124 -2.84 -5.70 -5.81
N CYS A 125 -3.72 -5.63 -6.82
CA CYS A 125 -3.34 -5.97 -8.20
C CYS A 125 -2.03 -5.30 -8.61
N PHE A 126 -1.11 -6.10 -9.13
CA PHE A 126 0.19 -5.68 -9.63
C PHE A 126 1.12 -5.08 -8.57
N ALA A 127 0.83 -5.25 -7.29
CA ALA A 127 1.75 -4.88 -6.23
C ALA A 127 2.94 -5.85 -6.18
N THR A 128 4.09 -5.34 -5.73
CA THR A 128 5.22 -6.17 -5.32
C THR A 128 5.04 -6.48 -3.84
N MET A 129 5.10 -7.75 -3.48
CA MET A 129 4.92 -8.23 -2.11
C MET A 129 6.20 -8.03 -1.28
N PRO A 130 6.16 -8.15 0.06
CA PRO A 130 7.33 -7.94 0.92
C PRO A 130 8.54 -8.84 0.61
N ASP A 131 8.30 -10.01 0.06
CA ASP A 131 9.34 -10.96 -0.38
C ASP A 131 9.88 -10.67 -1.80
N GLY A 132 9.50 -9.55 -2.40
CA GLY A 132 9.89 -9.14 -3.74
C GLY A 132 9.12 -9.84 -4.86
N THR A 133 8.20 -10.76 -4.55
CA THR A 133 7.39 -11.45 -5.56
C THR A 133 6.20 -10.57 -6.02
N PRO A 134 5.71 -10.75 -7.26
CA PRO A 134 4.46 -10.12 -7.66
C PRO A 134 3.26 -10.71 -6.89
N TYR A 135 2.28 -9.87 -6.58
CA TYR A 135 1.03 -10.34 -5.98
C TYR A 135 0.31 -11.34 -6.88
N ASN A 136 0.00 -12.50 -6.34
CA ASN A 136 -0.54 -13.64 -7.09
C ASN A 136 -2.04 -13.88 -6.89
N GLY A 137 -2.78 -12.89 -6.39
CA GLY A 137 -4.23 -13.00 -6.18
C GLY A 137 -4.65 -13.76 -4.93
N ARG A 138 -3.70 -14.16 -4.06
CA ARG A 138 -3.94 -15.08 -2.92
C ARG A 138 -5.02 -14.65 -1.92
N PHE A 139 -5.36 -13.36 -1.89
CA PHE A 139 -6.36 -12.86 -0.95
C PHE A 139 -7.75 -12.67 -1.56
N ASN A 140 -7.92 -12.84 -2.88
CA ASN A 140 -9.21 -12.68 -3.57
C ASN A 140 -9.91 -11.35 -3.23
N LEU A 141 -9.17 -10.26 -3.19
CA LEU A 141 -9.71 -8.97 -2.79
C LEU A 141 -10.80 -8.50 -3.77
N ALA A 142 -11.89 -7.95 -3.21
CA ALA A 142 -13.04 -7.50 -4.01
C ALA A 142 -12.64 -6.48 -5.10
N GLY A 143 -11.75 -5.52 -4.78
CA GLY A 143 -11.29 -4.53 -5.74
C GLY A 143 -10.39 -5.11 -6.85
N ASP A 144 -9.69 -6.23 -6.60
CA ASP A 144 -8.92 -6.95 -7.61
C ASP A 144 -9.86 -7.67 -8.60
N ILE A 145 -10.88 -8.33 -8.04
CA ILE A 145 -11.94 -9.00 -8.81
C ILE A 145 -12.72 -8.00 -9.67
N ASP A 146 -13.10 -6.85 -9.11
CA ASP A 146 -13.81 -5.81 -9.85
C ASP A 146 -12.95 -5.22 -10.98
N LEU A 147 -11.64 -5.05 -10.74
CA LEU A 147 -10.73 -4.60 -11.79
C LEU A 147 -10.58 -5.62 -12.91
N ALA A 148 -10.51 -6.92 -12.59
CA ALA A 148 -10.49 -8.01 -13.59
C ALA A 148 -11.76 -8.00 -14.44
N ARG A 149 -12.93 -7.92 -13.82
CA ARG A 149 -14.23 -7.81 -14.51
C ARG A 149 -14.30 -6.58 -15.42
N TRP A 150 -13.85 -5.44 -14.96
CA TRP A 150 -13.77 -4.22 -15.77
C TRP A 150 -12.87 -4.41 -16.99
N GLY A 151 -11.75 -5.12 -16.83
CA GLY A 151 -10.85 -5.55 -17.91
C GLY A 151 -11.39 -6.69 -18.78
N LYS A 152 -12.65 -7.12 -18.58
CA LYS A 152 -13.31 -8.24 -19.28
C LYS A 152 -12.61 -9.59 -19.05
N VAL A 153 -11.98 -9.75 -17.89
CA VAL A 153 -11.39 -11.01 -17.44
C VAL A 153 -12.39 -11.72 -16.54
N ASP A 154 -12.62 -13.02 -16.79
CA ASP A 154 -13.47 -13.84 -15.92
C ASP A 154 -12.69 -14.21 -14.65
N PRO A 155 -13.10 -13.74 -13.46
CA PRO A 155 -12.43 -14.11 -12.23
C PRO A 155 -12.56 -15.60 -11.86
N GLY A 156 -13.50 -16.30 -12.47
CA GLY A 156 -13.67 -17.74 -12.30
C GLY A 156 -12.70 -18.59 -13.13
N ASP A 157 -12.02 -17.99 -14.13
CA ASP A 157 -11.01 -18.66 -14.94
C ASP A 157 -9.60 -18.42 -14.36
N PRO A 158 -8.95 -19.46 -13.77
CA PRO A 158 -7.63 -19.33 -13.19
C PRO A 158 -6.55 -18.90 -14.20
N ALA A 159 -6.63 -19.35 -15.45
CA ALA A 159 -5.63 -19.01 -16.46
C ALA A 159 -5.77 -17.54 -16.88
N ALA A 160 -7.00 -17.07 -17.07
CA ALA A 160 -7.27 -15.67 -17.36
C ALA A 160 -6.84 -14.74 -16.20
N MET A 161 -7.08 -15.14 -14.96
CA MET A 161 -6.65 -14.39 -13.77
C MET A 161 -5.14 -14.38 -13.60
N ALA A 162 -4.44 -15.49 -13.81
CA ALA A 162 -2.99 -15.55 -13.80
C ALA A 162 -2.38 -14.59 -14.84
N TYR A 163 -2.89 -14.66 -16.07
CA TYR A 163 -2.48 -13.76 -17.16
C TYR A 163 -2.75 -12.29 -16.79
N PHE A 164 -3.93 -11.98 -16.27
CA PHE A 164 -4.31 -10.64 -15.84
C PHE A 164 -3.37 -10.09 -14.77
N LEU A 165 -2.99 -10.91 -13.78
CA LEU A 165 -2.09 -10.50 -12.70
C LEU A 165 -0.60 -10.50 -13.12
N GLY A 166 -0.29 -11.02 -14.30
CA GLY A 166 1.09 -11.11 -14.79
C GLY A 166 1.93 -12.17 -14.06
N VAL A 167 1.28 -13.24 -13.57
CA VAL A 167 1.94 -14.35 -12.87
C VAL A 167 1.75 -15.65 -13.63
N SER A 168 2.55 -16.68 -13.31
CA SER A 168 2.31 -18.02 -13.87
C SER A 168 1.02 -18.62 -13.32
N LEU A 169 0.35 -19.48 -14.11
CA LEU A 169 -0.82 -20.21 -13.65
C LEU A 169 -0.53 -21.04 -12.40
N GLU A 170 0.65 -21.66 -12.31
CA GLU A 170 1.11 -22.36 -11.13
C GLU A 170 1.18 -21.43 -9.90
N GLY A 171 1.79 -20.24 -10.05
CA GLY A 171 1.90 -19.24 -9.00
C GLY A 171 0.54 -18.76 -8.52
N TYR A 172 -0.39 -18.53 -9.44
CA TYR A 172 -1.78 -18.17 -9.12
C TYR A 172 -2.49 -19.29 -8.35
N LEU A 173 -2.45 -20.53 -8.84
CA LEU A 173 -3.09 -21.68 -8.19
C LEU A 173 -2.53 -21.95 -6.79
N ARG A 174 -1.21 -21.82 -6.61
CA ARG A 174 -0.59 -21.89 -5.27
C ARG A 174 -1.15 -20.81 -4.33
N GLY A 175 -1.26 -19.58 -4.82
CA GLY A 175 -1.87 -18.47 -4.08
C GLY A 175 -3.30 -18.75 -3.67
N GLN A 176 -4.07 -19.42 -4.54
CA GLN A 176 -5.45 -19.84 -4.27
C GLN A 176 -5.57 -21.08 -3.34
N GLY A 177 -4.46 -21.59 -2.82
CA GLY A 177 -4.46 -22.79 -1.99
C GLY A 177 -4.78 -24.07 -2.75
N LYS A 178 -4.59 -24.11 -4.06
CA LYS A 178 -4.87 -25.23 -4.97
C LYS A 178 -3.63 -25.73 -5.70
N PRO A 179 -2.51 -26.01 -4.98
CA PRO A 179 -1.26 -26.40 -5.63
C PRO A 179 -1.34 -27.75 -6.36
N GLU A 180 -2.31 -28.60 -6.02
CA GLU A 180 -2.56 -29.87 -6.69
C GLU A 180 -2.98 -29.68 -8.14
N LEU A 181 -3.80 -28.67 -8.43
CA LEU A 181 -4.23 -28.35 -9.79
C LEU A 181 -3.07 -27.82 -10.66
N ALA A 182 -2.05 -27.27 -10.04
CA ALA A 182 -0.85 -26.80 -10.76
C ALA A 182 -0.03 -27.96 -11.35
N ARG A 183 -0.13 -29.18 -10.78
CA ARG A 183 0.56 -30.39 -11.27
C ARG A 183 -0.09 -31.01 -12.49
N GLU A 184 -1.33 -30.68 -12.77
CA GLU A 184 -2.12 -31.19 -13.89
C GLU A 184 -1.98 -30.35 -15.16
N ILE A 185 -1.21 -29.25 -15.11
CA ILE A 185 -0.97 -28.36 -16.26
C ILE A 185 -0.01 -29.05 -17.21
N PRO A 186 -0.39 -29.33 -18.47
CA PRO A 186 0.53 -29.86 -19.48
C PRO A 186 1.68 -28.86 -19.72
N ALA A 187 2.89 -29.41 -19.88
CA ALA A 187 4.09 -28.63 -20.19
C ALA A 187 4.01 -27.95 -21.56
#